data_6fca1618da24f3787f18649d46fec10c
#
_entry.id   6fca1618da24f3787f18649d46fec10c
#
_cell.length_a   1.000
_cell.length_b   1.000
_cell.length_c   1.000
_cell.angle_alpha   90.00
_cell.angle_beta   90.00
_cell.angle_gamma   90.00
#
_symmetry.space_group_name_H-M   'P 1'
#
loop_
_entity.id
_entity.type
_entity.pdbx_description
1 polymer ?
#
loop_
_entity_poly.entity_id
_entity_poly.type
_entity_poly.pdbx_seq_one_letter_code
_entity_poly.pdbx_strand_id
1 'polypeptide(L)'
;AEACRHHGIALVGGELAEMPDTYVNGEYDLVGIVTGVVEKQKIINGKNIITGDSVLALPSNGLHTNGYSLARKLIFEVAKLTIEDRPEPLSESVSETLLAPHLNYQDPILTLLEAGHLVKGMAHITGGGIFDSIPRILPANCGAEIFRGTWPIPPVFTLLKRLSNLP
;
A
#
# COMPACT_ATOMS: atom_id res chain seq x y z
N ALA A 1 14.07 -6.79 -13.04
CA ALA A 1 15.53 -6.75 -12.77
C ALA A 1 15.98 -5.39 -12.24
N GLU A 2 15.58 -4.26 -12.87
CA GLU A 2 16.02 -2.91 -12.49
C GLU A 2 15.54 -2.54 -11.07
N ALA A 3 14.27 -2.72 -10.76
CA ALA A 3 13.72 -2.47 -9.42
C ALA A 3 14.43 -3.30 -8.34
N CYS A 4 14.72 -4.57 -8.59
CA CYS A 4 15.46 -5.42 -7.64
C CYS A 4 16.87 -4.88 -7.40
N ARG A 5 17.55 -4.44 -8.47
CA ARG A 5 18.88 -3.83 -8.35
C ARG A 5 18.85 -2.53 -7.56
N HIS A 6 17.86 -1.67 -7.83
CA HIS A 6 17.67 -0.40 -7.12
C HIS A 6 17.48 -0.61 -5.61
N HIS A 7 16.77 -1.65 -5.23
CA HIS A 7 16.46 -1.94 -3.82
C HIS A 7 17.39 -2.97 -3.18
N GLY A 8 18.51 -3.32 -3.81
CA GLY A 8 19.47 -4.27 -3.26
C GLY A 8 18.93 -5.70 -3.10
N ILE A 9 17.90 -6.08 -3.85
CA ILE A 9 17.25 -7.39 -3.80
C ILE A 9 17.81 -8.26 -4.91
N ALA A 10 18.29 -9.45 -4.58
CA ALA A 10 18.74 -10.43 -5.57
C ALA A 10 17.53 -11.05 -6.30
N LEU A 11 17.49 -10.94 -7.61
CA LEU A 11 16.54 -11.68 -8.44
C LEU A 11 17.10 -13.08 -8.68
N VAL A 12 16.65 -14.03 -7.88
CA VAL A 12 17.26 -15.40 -7.82
C VAL A 12 16.59 -16.40 -8.73
N GLY A 13 15.42 -16.09 -9.29
CA GLY A 13 14.73 -17.00 -10.20
C GLY A 13 13.42 -16.43 -10.70
N GLY A 14 12.79 -17.19 -11.56
CA GLY A 14 11.47 -16.93 -12.10
C GLY A 14 11.06 -18.09 -13.00
N GLU A 15 9.79 -18.17 -13.26
CA GLU A 15 9.18 -19.19 -14.11
C GLU A 15 7.99 -18.60 -14.86
N LEU A 16 7.61 -19.20 -15.96
CA LEU A 16 6.41 -18.89 -16.71
C LEU A 16 5.63 -20.18 -16.90
N ALA A 17 4.36 -20.16 -16.50
CA ALA A 17 3.47 -21.30 -16.66
C ALA A 17 2.27 -20.89 -17.52
N GLU A 18 1.92 -21.72 -18.50
CA GLU A 18 0.65 -21.63 -19.21
C GLU A 18 -0.44 -22.34 -18.39
N MET A 19 -1.56 -21.68 -18.21
CA MET A 19 -2.68 -22.22 -17.44
C MET A 19 -3.97 -22.17 -18.28
N PRO A 20 -4.09 -23.05 -19.28
CA PRO A 20 -5.31 -23.15 -20.07
C PRO A 20 -6.48 -23.46 -19.11
N ASP A 21 -7.67 -23.01 -19.44
CA ASP A 21 -8.89 -23.14 -18.65
C ASP A 21 -8.92 -22.33 -17.33
N THR A 22 -7.83 -21.67 -16.93
CA THR A 22 -7.80 -20.79 -15.74
C THR A 22 -7.93 -19.32 -16.15
N TYR A 23 -7.22 -18.91 -17.18
CA TYR A 23 -7.24 -17.54 -17.67
C TYR A 23 -7.98 -17.44 -19.01
N VAL A 24 -8.68 -16.33 -19.20
CA VAL A 24 -9.24 -15.97 -20.51
C VAL A 24 -8.07 -15.65 -21.45
N ASN A 25 -8.23 -15.96 -22.72
CA ASN A 25 -7.18 -15.74 -23.73
C ASN A 25 -6.71 -14.28 -23.76
N GLY A 26 -5.40 -14.07 -23.60
CA GLY A 26 -4.76 -12.76 -23.52
C GLY A 26 -4.61 -12.19 -22.11
N GLU A 27 -5.19 -12.83 -21.10
CA GLU A 27 -5.01 -12.43 -19.69
C GLU A 27 -3.78 -13.13 -19.08
N TYR A 28 -3.16 -12.47 -18.13
CA TYR A 28 -2.03 -13.02 -17.36
C TYR A 28 -1.93 -12.38 -15.99
N ASP A 29 -1.31 -13.09 -15.06
CA ASP A 29 -0.95 -12.58 -13.74
C ASP A 29 0.56 -12.54 -13.54
N LEU A 30 1.00 -11.63 -12.69
CA LEU A 30 2.38 -11.56 -12.21
C LEU A 30 2.40 -11.86 -10.71
N VAL A 31 3.14 -12.89 -10.34
CA VAL A 31 3.31 -13.29 -8.94
C VAL A 31 4.73 -13.00 -8.49
N GLY A 32 4.88 -12.17 -7.46
CA GLY A 32 6.16 -11.91 -6.81
C GLY A 32 6.30 -12.70 -5.51
N ILE A 33 7.40 -13.42 -5.35
CA ILE A 33 7.75 -14.10 -4.09
C ILE A 33 9.03 -13.46 -3.57
N VAL A 34 8.99 -12.96 -2.33
CA VAL A 34 10.13 -12.36 -1.66
C VAL A 34 10.47 -13.19 -0.41
N THR A 35 11.74 -13.57 -0.30
CA THR A 35 12.26 -14.26 0.88
C THR A 35 13.34 -13.40 1.53
N GLY A 36 13.23 -13.20 2.83
CA GLY A 36 14.20 -12.47 3.64
C GLY A 36 14.55 -13.22 4.90
N VAL A 37 15.59 -12.76 5.58
CA VAL A 37 16.02 -13.30 6.87
C VAL A 37 16.15 -12.18 7.89
N VAL A 38 15.82 -12.48 9.14
CA VAL A 38 15.95 -11.57 10.26
C VAL A 38 16.45 -12.34 11.49
N GLU A 39 17.31 -11.72 12.27
CA GLU A 39 17.71 -12.28 13.56
C GLU A 39 16.50 -12.36 14.49
N LYS A 40 16.33 -13.49 15.20
CA LYS A 40 15.18 -13.73 16.08
C LYS A 40 14.95 -12.61 17.09
N GLN A 41 16.03 -12.03 17.62
CA GLN A 41 15.95 -10.93 18.60
C GLN A 41 15.53 -9.58 17.96
N LYS A 42 15.66 -9.44 16.64
CA LYS A 42 15.32 -8.22 15.90
C LYS A 42 13.93 -8.26 15.26
N ILE A 43 13.15 -9.32 15.52
CA ILE A 43 11.78 -9.43 15.00
C ILE A 43 10.91 -8.32 15.61
N ILE A 44 10.36 -7.48 14.76
CA ILE A 44 9.39 -6.44 15.12
C ILE A 44 7.98 -7.06 15.09
N ASN A 45 7.38 -7.27 16.25
CA ASN A 45 6.14 -8.05 16.39
C ASN A 45 5.04 -7.36 17.23
N GLY A 46 5.22 -6.09 17.57
CA GLY A 46 4.26 -5.31 18.34
C GLY A 46 4.24 -5.55 19.85
N LYS A 47 4.86 -6.62 20.35
CA LYS A 47 4.77 -7.00 21.78
C LYS A 47 5.29 -5.96 22.76
N ASN A 48 6.19 -5.09 22.32
CA ASN A 48 6.79 -4.05 23.15
C ASN A 48 6.09 -2.68 23.02
N ILE A 49 4.97 -2.61 22.32
CA ILE A 49 4.17 -1.40 22.22
C ILE A 49 3.52 -1.13 23.57
N ILE A 50 3.61 0.11 24.04
CA ILE A 50 3.03 0.57 25.31
C ILE A 50 2.26 1.87 25.10
N THR A 51 1.40 2.21 26.04
CA THR A 51 0.73 3.51 26.09
C THR A 51 1.76 4.64 26.14
N GLY A 52 1.57 5.66 25.32
CA GLY A 52 2.49 6.79 25.18
C GLY A 52 3.46 6.65 24.00
N ASP A 53 3.50 5.52 23.31
CA ASP A 53 4.24 5.38 22.07
C ASP A 53 3.63 6.25 20.96
N SER A 54 4.48 6.81 20.12
CA SER A 54 4.07 7.60 18.97
C SER A 54 3.76 6.73 17.75
N VAL A 55 2.70 7.05 17.03
CA VAL A 55 2.36 6.43 15.75
C VAL A 55 2.82 7.35 14.63
N LEU A 56 3.74 6.86 13.80
CA LEU A 56 4.20 7.55 12.61
C LEU A 56 3.52 6.95 11.38
N ALA A 57 3.04 7.81 10.48
CA ALA A 57 2.46 7.39 9.22
C ALA A 57 3.41 7.72 8.05
N LEU A 58 3.66 6.75 7.20
CA LEU A 58 4.28 6.96 5.90
C LEU A 58 3.17 7.14 4.87
N PRO A 59 3.15 8.26 4.11
CA PRO A 59 2.07 8.56 3.18
C PRO A 59 2.04 7.61 1.99
N SER A 60 0.86 7.41 1.40
CA SER A 60 0.71 6.78 0.09
C SER A 60 0.67 7.84 -1.01
N ASN A 61 0.99 7.43 -2.25
CA ASN A 61 0.82 8.26 -3.44
C ASN A 61 -0.44 7.92 -4.25
N GLY A 62 -1.31 7.07 -3.72
CA GLY A 62 -2.55 6.66 -4.40
C GLY A 62 -3.10 5.35 -3.84
N LEU A 63 -3.80 4.62 -4.70
CA LEU A 63 -4.45 3.34 -4.34
C LEU A 63 -3.45 2.25 -3.97
N HIS A 64 -2.20 2.39 -4.41
CA HIS A 64 -1.19 1.35 -4.34
C HIS A 64 -1.69 0.06 -5.04
N THR A 65 -1.90 -1.01 -4.29
CA THR A 65 -2.34 -2.29 -4.87
C THR A 65 -3.74 -2.70 -4.42
N ASN A 66 -4.52 -1.79 -3.83
CA ASN A 66 -5.83 -2.09 -3.26
C ASN A 66 -6.93 -1.18 -3.79
N GLY A 67 -8.18 -1.70 -3.87
CA GLY A 67 -9.34 -0.92 -4.21
C GLY A 67 -9.58 -0.66 -5.70
N TYR A 68 -8.80 -1.27 -6.59
CA TYR A 68 -8.91 -1.04 -8.04
C TYR A 68 -10.25 -1.48 -8.63
N SER A 69 -10.88 -2.53 -8.14
CA SER A 69 -12.19 -2.95 -8.61
C SER A 69 -13.24 -1.85 -8.44
N LEU A 70 -13.27 -1.22 -7.26
CA LEU A 70 -14.18 -0.10 -7.01
C LEU A 70 -13.77 1.15 -7.80
N ALA A 71 -12.48 1.48 -7.84
CA ALA A 71 -11.98 2.64 -8.56
C ALA A 71 -12.31 2.56 -10.06
N ARG A 72 -12.06 1.43 -10.70
CA ARG A 72 -12.38 1.21 -12.11
C ARG A 72 -13.88 1.34 -12.38
N LYS A 73 -14.71 0.73 -11.53
CA LYS A 73 -16.16 0.86 -11.64
C LYS A 73 -16.62 2.31 -11.55
N LEU A 74 -16.13 3.05 -10.55
CA LEU A 74 -16.52 4.45 -10.36
C LEU A 74 -16.06 5.35 -11.51
N ILE A 75 -14.83 5.19 -11.95
CA ILE A 75 -14.22 6.04 -12.97
C ILE A 75 -14.78 5.70 -14.36
N PHE A 76 -14.75 4.43 -14.76
CA PHE A 76 -15.06 4.04 -16.13
C PHE A 76 -16.54 3.72 -16.35
N GLU A 77 -17.24 3.13 -15.38
CA GLU A 77 -18.63 2.72 -15.55
C GLU A 77 -19.61 3.79 -15.05
N VAL A 78 -19.36 4.43 -13.91
CA VAL A 78 -20.25 5.44 -13.33
C VAL A 78 -19.98 6.81 -13.92
N ALA A 79 -18.76 7.29 -13.85
CA ALA A 79 -18.38 8.61 -14.34
C ALA A 79 -18.14 8.67 -15.86
N LYS A 80 -18.01 7.51 -16.52
CA LYS A 80 -17.74 7.39 -17.98
C LYS A 80 -16.49 8.11 -18.43
N LEU A 81 -15.51 8.24 -17.54
CA LEU A 81 -14.21 8.84 -17.86
C LEU A 81 -13.35 7.87 -18.67
N THR A 82 -12.46 8.42 -19.47
CA THR A 82 -11.43 7.71 -20.22
C THR A 82 -10.10 7.72 -19.47
N ILE A 83 -9.12 6.99 -19.96
CA ILE A 83 -7.78 6.94 -19.34
C ILE A 83 -6.98 8.25 -19.53
N GLU A 84 -7.33 9.06 -20.54
CA GLU A 84 -6.70 10.34 -20.86
C GLU A 84 -7.33 11.52 -20.11
N ASP A 85 -8.55 11.35 -19.58
CA ASP A 85 -9.24 12.42 -18.86
C ASP A 85 -8.48 12.87 -17.61
N ARG A 86 -8.62 14.16 -17.30
CA ARG A 86 -8.02 14.81 -16.12
C ARG A 86 -9.11 15.47 -15.27
N PRO A 87 -9.96 14.67 -14.62
CA PRO A 87 -11.05 15.23 -13.81
C PRO A 87 -10.49 15.89 -12.54
N GLU A 88 -11.05 17.04 -12.16
CA GLU A 88 -10.76 17.57 -10.83
C GLU A 88 -11.14 16.57 -9.73
N PRO A 89 -10.28 16.42 -8.68
CA PRO A 89 -9.12 17.24 -8.34
C PRO A 89 -7.78 16.68 -8.83
N LEU A 90 -7.76 15.78 -9.83
CA LEU A 90 -6.52 15.22 -10.35
C LEU A 90 -5.73 16.27 -11.11
N SER A 91 -4.41 16.32 -10.88
CA SER A 91 -3.45 17.10 -11.67
C SER A 91 -2.94 16.33 -12.90
N GLU A 92 -3.09 15.01 -12.89
CA GLU A 92 -2.61 14.09 -13.90
C GLU A 92 -3.80 13.37 -14.56
N SER A 93 -3.55 12.63 -15.64
CA SER A 93 -4.58 11.80 -16.25
C SER A 93 -5.00 10.64 -15.34
N VAL A 94 -6.16 10.06 -15.66
CA VAL A 94 -6.63 8.86 -14.96
C VAL A 94 -5.61 7.74 -15.05
N SER A 95 -5.00 7.51 -16.24
CA SER A 95 -3.96 6.49 -16.39
C SER A 95 -2.73 6.75 -15.56
N GLU A 96 -2.19 7.96 -15.58
CA GLU A 96 -1.02 8.35 -14.76
C GLU A 96 -1.30 8.15 -13.27
N THR A 97 -2.49 8.56 -12.80
CA THR A 97 -2.91 8.41 -11.41
C THR A 97 -3.08 6.94 -11.00
N LEU A 98 -3.72 6.12 -11.83
CA LEU A 98 -3.99 4.71 -11.50
C LEU A 98 -2.79 3.79 -11.70
N LEU A 99 -1.85 4.16 -12.57
CA LEU A 99 -0.64 3.40 -12.84
C LEU A 99 0.57 3.92 -12.05
N ALA A 100 0.39 4.90 -11.17
CA ALA A 100 1.46 5.39 -10.32
C ALA A 100 2.12 4.23 -9.55
N PRO A 101 3.45 4.05 -9.67
CA PRO A 101 4.13 2.96 -8.98
C PRO A 101 3.93 3.07 -7.47
N HIS A 102 3.72 1.93 -6.83
CA HIS A 102 3.65 1.83 -5.37
C HIS A 102 4.94 2.36 -4.75
N LEU A 103 4.83 3.25 -3.76
CA LEU A 103 5.99 3.75 -3.03
C LEU A 103 6.73 2.61 -2.33
N ASN A 104 8.04 2.64 -2.41
CA ASN A 104 8.88 1.76 -1.62
C ASN A 104 9.23 2.42 -0.29
N TYR A 105 8.95 1.72 0.79
CA TYR A 105 9.21 2.20 2.15
C TYR A 105 10.48 1.56 2.78
N GLN A 106 11.23 0.78 2.01
CA GLN A 106 12.43 0.10 2.49
C GLN A 106 13.44 1.10 3.06
N ASP A 107 13.83 2.09 2.26
CA ASP A 107 14.89 3.02 2.64
C ASP A 107 14.55 3.82 3.91
N PRO A 108 13.38 4.47 4.05
CA PRO A 108 13.04 5.16 5.28
C PRO A 108 12.97 4.24 6.50
N ILE A 109 12.48 2.99 6.33
CA ILE A 109 12.42 2.04 7.43
C ILE A 109 13.83 1.58 7.84
N LEU A 110 14.66 1.20 6.88
CA LEU A 110 16.04 0.78 7.16
C LEU A 110 16.84 1.92 7.80
N THR A 111 16.71 3.14 7.31
CA THR A 111 17.36 4.33 7.88
C THR A 111 16.99 4.52 9.36
N LEU A 112 15.73 4.36 9.73
CA LEU A 112 15.28 4.42 11.12
C LEU A 112 15.91 3.32 11.99
N LEU A 113 15.94 2.09 11.47
CA LEU A 113 16.50 0.95 12.19
C LEU A 113 18.02 1.06 12.36
N GLU A 114 18.74 1.49 11.31
CA GLU A 114 20.19 1.70 11.33
C GLU A 114 20.60 2.87 12.23
N ALA A 115 19.79 3.90 12.33
CA ALA A 115 19.98 5.01 13.27
C ALA A 115 19.70 4.60 14.74
N GLY A 116 19.34 3.35 14.99
CA GLY A 116 19.10 2.83 16.33
C GLY A 116 17.74 3.21 16.92
N HIS A 117 16.81 3.70 16.13
CA HIS A 117 15.46 3.98 16.60
C HIS A 117 14.71 2.69 16.91
N LEU A 118 14.03 2.67 18.04
CA LEU A 118 13.24 1.52 18.48
C LEU A 118 11.89 1.50 17.79
N VAL A 119 11.81 0.79 16.66
CA VAL A 119 10.53 0.51 15.99
C VAL A 119 9.91 -0.72 16.65
N LYS A 120 8.78 -0.54 17.33
CA LYS A 120 8.13 -1.60 18.10
C LYS A 120 7.10 -2.40 17.31
N GLY A 121 6.51 -1.80 16.27
CA GLY A 121 5.52 -2.43 15.41
C GLY A 121 5.41 -1.72 14.08
N MET A 122 4.94 -2.44 13.06
CA MET A 122 4.65 -1.90 11.72
C MET A 122 3.34 -2.47 11.23
N ALA A 123 2.44 -1.61 10.72
CA ALA A 123 1.19 -2.02 10.10
C ALA A 123 1.15 -1.53 8.66
N HIS A 124 0.92 -2.45 7.73
CA HIS A 124 0.64 -2.12 6.34
C HIS A 124 -0.88 -1.93 6.20
N ILE A 125 -1.29 -0.72 5.85
CA ILE A 125 -2.71 -0.39 5.72
C ILE A 125 -3.19 -0.85 4.34
N THR A 126 -4.03 -1.88 4.32
CA THR A 126 -4.58 -2.54 3.13
C THR A 126 -6.10 -2.65 3.22
N GLY A 127 -6.70 -3.70 2.65
CA GLY A 127 -8.13 -3.99 2.80
C GLY A 127 -8.55 -4.05 4.27
N GLY A 128 -9.67 -3.43 4.62
CA GLY A 128 -10.12 -3.21 5.99
C GLY A 128 -9.58 -1.93 6.63
N GLY A 129 -8.59 -1.28 6.01
CA GLY A 129 -8.08 0.03 6.40
C GLY A 129 -7.39 0.06 7.76
N ILE A 130 -7.39 1.23 8.37
CA ILE A 130 -6.75 1.49 9.67
C ILE A 130 -7.36 0.61 10.77
N PHE A 131 -8.68 0.43 10.76
CA PHE A 131 -9.41 -0.30 11.80
C PHE A 131 -9.07 -1.79 11.84
N ASP A 132 -8.74 -2.40 10.70
CA ASP A 132 -8.38 -3.82 10.66
C ASP A 132 -6.85 -4.04 10.75
N SER A 133 -6.06 -3.12 10.20
CA SER A 133 -4.62 -3.33 10.08
C SER A 133 -3.86 -3.02 11.36
N ILE A 134 -4.19 -1.92 12.06
CA ILE A 134 -3.48 -1.52 13.28
C ILE A 134 -3.71 -2.49 14.44
N PRO A 135 -4.92 -2.97 14.73
CA PRO A 135 -5.14 -3.89 15.85
C PRO A 135 -4.32 -5.18 15.79
N ARG A 136 -3.92 -5.61 14.58
CA ARG A 136 -3.12 -6.84 14.41
C ARG A 136 -1.76 -6.80 15.05
N ILE A 137 -1.21 -5.61 15.26
CA ILE A 137 0.12 -5.41 15.85
C ILE A 137 0.07 -4.90 17.29
N LEU A 138 -1.10 -4.51 17.78
CA LEU A 138 -1.25 -3.96 19.13
C LEU A 138 -1.36 -5.09 20.16
N PRO A 139 -0.71 -4.94 21.35
CA PRO A 139 -1.02 -5.76 22.51
C PRO A 139 -2.49 -5.60 22.92
N ALA A 140 -3.05 -6.63 23.56
CA ALA A 140 -4.47 -6.66 23.95
C ALA A 140 -4.93 -5.50 24.85
N ASN A 141 -4.00 -4.89 25.58
CA ASN A 141 -4.25 -3.77 26.51
C ASN A 141 -3.92 -2.39 25.91
N CYS A 142 -3.63 -2.32 24.60
CA CYS A 142 -3.31 -1.09 23.89
C CYS A 142 -4.35 -0.78 22.83
N GLY A 143 -4.62 0.52 22.64
CA GLY A 143 -5.37 1.06 21.51
C GLY A 143 -4.54 2.11 20.77
N ALA A 144 -4.94 2.47 19.56
CA ALA A 144 -4.36 3.58 18.82
C ALA A 144 -5.40 4.68 18.65
N GLU A 145 -5.01 5.91 18.94
CA GLU A 145 -5.82 7.09 18.70
C GLU A 145 -5.33 7.79 17.43
N ILE A 146 -6.21 7.91 16.44
CA ILE A 146 -5.88 8.43 15.11
C ILE A 146 -6.73 9.66 14.83
N PHE A 147 -6.09 10.81 14.63
CA PHE A 147 -6.77 12.07 14.36
C PHE A 147 -6.91 12.31 12.85
N ARG A 148 -8.16 12.39 12.37
CA ARG A 148 -8.44 12.73 10.98
C ARG A 148 -7.91 14.13 10.66
N GLY A 149 -7.38 14.31 9.44
CA GLY A 149 -6.89 15.61 8.97
C GLY A 149 -5.45 15.92 9.37
N THR A 150 -4.74 15.00 10.01
CA THR A 150 -3.32 15.18 10.35
C THR A 150 -2.36 14.75 9.24
N TRP A 151 -2.87 14.24 8.14
CA TRP A 151 -2.10 13.87 6.95
C TRP A 151 -2.78 14.33 5.66
N PRO A 152 -2.02 14.57 4.57
CA PRO A 152 -2.59 14.91 3.28
C PRO A 152 -3.34 13.71 2.69
N ILE A 153 -4.50 13.98 2.07
CA ILE A 153 -5.28 12.97 1.35
C ILE A 153 -4.95 13.09 -0.15
N PRO A 154 -4.40 12.05 -0.80
CA PRO A 154 -4.17 12.08 -2.24
C PRO A 154 -5.45 12.38 -3.03
N PRO A 155 -5.38 13.22 -4.08
CA PRO A 155 -6.55 13.68 -4.84
C PRO A 155 -7.46 12.58 -5.37
N VAL A 156 -6.89 11.42 -5.71
CA VAL A 156 -7.64 10.26 -6.20
C VAL A 156 -8.71 9.80 -5.20
N PHE A 157 -8.44 9.83 -3.90
CA PHE A 157 -9.44 9.44 -2.89
C PHE A 157 -10.57 10.45 -2.78
N THR A 158 -10.29 11.74 -2.98
CA THR A 158 -11.31 12.78 -3.04
C THR A 158 -12.21 12.59 -4.26
N LEU A 159 -11.62 12.26 -5.42
CA LEU A 159 -12.38 11.93 -6.63
C LEU A 159 -13.28 10.71 -6.39
N LEU A 160 -12.72 9.61 -5.91
CA LEU A 160 -13.46 8.37 -5.67
C LEU A 160 -14.58 8.56 -4.65
N LYS A 161 -14.33 9.30 -3.57
CA LYS A 161 -15.36 9.63 -2.57
C LYS A 161 -16.52 10.39 -3.22
N ARG A 162 -16.22 11.41 -4.04
CA ARG A 162 -17.24 12.18 -4.76
C ARG A 162 -18.08 11.32 -5.72
N LEU A 163 -17.45 10.38 -6.41
CA LEU A 163 -18.13 9.50 -7.36
C LEU A 163 -18.93 8.38 -6.69
N SER A 164 -18.54 7.95 -5.50
CA SER A 164 -19.15 6.82 -4.81
C SER A 164 -20.38 7.18 -3.99
N ASN A 165 -20.61 8.46 -3.69
CA ASN A 165 -21.59 8.91 -2.69
C ASN A 165 -21.45 8.20 -1.32
N LEU A 166 -20.29 7.67 -1.02
CA LEU A 166 -19.98 7.07 0.28
C LEU A 166 -19.77 8.16 1.34
N PRO A 167 -20.18 7.90 2.60
CA PRO A 167 -20.05 8.84 3.71
C PRO A 167 -18.60 9.18 4.08
#